data_74934edd5a14f6ae71f40cdd0921b2d2
#
_entry.id   74934edd5a14f6ae71f40cdd0921b2d2
#
_cell.length_a   1.000
_cell.length_b   1.000
_cell.length_c   1.000
_cell.angle_alpha   90.00
_cell.angle_beta   90.00
_cell.angle_gamma   90.00
#
_symmetry.space_group_name_H-M   'P 1'
#
loop_
_entity.id
_entity.type
_entity.pdbx_description
1 polymer ?
#
loop_
_entity_poly.entity_id
_entity_poly.type
_entity_poly.pdbx_seq_one_letter_code
_entity_poly.pdbx_strand_id
1 'polypeptide(L)'
;MNKHIYELTNEEIDEYIKTNLPIKKLEKEKYGEVFTQPELINKLLDLYPKRIWSNPNIKWLEPSAGLGFIMIMVYQRLMNGLDKWEANDKKRSKHIIEKMLYMVELNSVSCKKCKSIFGQTANIICCDFLEDFEFKNKNKNSKNTFDCIIGNPPFQDDYGLTNQGKRINGGKSKLYERIFLKAYSLLNNDGYLSFIVPDNIFSGNGSESYKILIQNEVPFISFNQNCFQKIQQPICYFLLHKTNNTTKNSTIIENNNKKFTIKLEDRPVNPIRNWSPYTEKLIKKYVSNKRNTVHYNRGANLKMYKGTKYPIIYSPLKTLYTNSEDLAIGLGIKKAIIFAISVDLSFKMDYSGDYGVGPNTFYVPFETVKEGKRIEQFLNSEGYKTLALATKTTRQYLKLSFIEYLNFEKIIKLQDISSSEHVKTRKRTTKTNRTTKPKTRKKKQ
;
A
#
# COMPACT_ATOMS: atom_id res chain seq x y z
N MET A 1 20.52 5.18 28.44
CA MET A 1 19.60 5.89 29.35
C MET A 1 19.25 4.96 30.48
N ASN A 2 19.48 5.37 31.74
CA ASN A 2 19.11 4.57 32.92
C ASN A 2 17.82 5.09 33.60
N LYS A 3 17.10 5.98 32.91
CA LYS A 3 15.85 6.56 33.43
C LYS A 3 14.65 5.81 32.80
N HIS A 4 13.64 5.54 33.62
CA HIS A 4 12.35 5.04 33.19
C HIS A 4 11.58 6.13 32.44
N ILE A 5 10.69 5.75 31.50
CA ILE A 5 9.91 6.68 30.67
C ILE A 5 9.14 7.73 31.51
N TYR A 6 8.70 7.40 32.71
CA TYR A 6 8.00 8.34 33.60
C TYR A 6 8.93 9.39 34.27
N GLU A 7 10.25 9.19 34.15
CA GLU A 7 11.27 10.12 34.68
C GLU A 7 11.78 11.05 33.56
N LEU A 8 11.38 10.81 32.32
CA LEU A 8 11.78 11.60 31.15
C LEU A 8 10.81 12.74 30.92
N THR A 9 11.34 13.92 30.65
CA THR A 9 10.54 15.03 30.13
C THR A 9 10.17 14.77 28.67
N ASN A 10 9.20 15.53 28.14
CA ASN A 10 8.84 15.43 26.72
C ASN A 10 10.04 15.75 25.82
N GLU A 11 10.88 16.72 26.21
CA GLU A 11 12.09 17.10 25.49
C GLU A 11 13.12 15.95 25.48
N GLU A 12 13.32 15.27 26.61
CA GLU A 12 14.20 14.11 26.72
C GLU A 12 13.70 12.93 25.88
N ILE A 13 12.38 12.73 25.80
CA ILE A 13 11.76 11.73 24.94
C ILE A 13 11.97 12.08 23.46
N ASP A 14 11.75 13.33 23.07
CA ASP A 14 11.97 13.81 21.71
C ASP A 14 13.44 13.69 21.31
N GLU A 15 14.37 14.01 22.21
CA GLU A 15 15.80 13.84 21.99
C GLU A 15 16.17 12.35 21.85
N TYR A 16 15.60 11.49 22.69
CA TYR A 16 15.79 10.03 22.58
C TYR A 16 15.33 9.51 21.22
N ILE A 17 14.15 9.93 20.76
CA ILE A 17 13.63 9.57 19.44
C ILE A 17 14.58 10.05 18.35
N LYS A 18 14.97 11.33 18.36
CA LYS A 18 15.88 11.94 17.38
C LYS A 18 17.25 11.26 17.34
N THR A 19 17.81 10.94 18.50
CA THR A 19 19.14 10.32 18.62
C THR A 19 19.16 8.87 18.13
N ASN A 20 18.06 8.13 18.31
CA ASN A 20 17.96 6.73 17.91
C ASN A 20 17.29 6.53 16.54
N LEU A 21 16.78 7.60 15.90
CA LEU A 21 16.21 7.57 14.56
C LEU A 21 17.18 7.08 13.46
N PRO A 22 18.52 7.41 13.47
CA PRO A 22 19.43 6.91 12.44
C PRO A 22 19.68 5.40 12.64
N ILE A 23 18.99 4.58 11.87
CA ILE A 23 19.26 3.14 11.85
C ILE A 23 20.62 2.88 11.20
N LYS A 24 21.37 2.00 11.83
CA LYS A 24 22.54 1.41 11.18
C LYS A 24 22.07 0.61 9.94
N LYS A 25 22.75 0.80 8.82
CA LYS A 25 22.45 0.16 7.53
C LYS A 25 22.24 -1.36 7.64
N LEU A 26 22.98 -2.01 8.55
CA LEU A 26 22.90 -3.44 8.86
C LEU A 26 21.55 -3.89 9.45
N GLU A 27 20.91 -3.07 10.30
CA GLU A 27 19.62 -3.41 10.94
C GLU A 27 18.48 -3.33 9.90
N LYS A 28 18.55 -2.36 8.98
CA LYS A 28 17.63 -2.25 7.85
C LYS A 28 17.72 -3.45 6.90
N GLU A 29 18.93 -3.90 6.60
CA GLU A 29 19.18 -5.03 5.69
C GLU A 29 18.77 -6.37 6.32
N LYS A 30 18.96 -6.54 7.63
CA LYS A 30 18.74 -7.81 8.33
C LYS A 30 17.28 -8.01 8.82
N TYR A 31 16.61 -6.95 9.24
CA TYR A 31 15.27 -7.04 9.86
C TYR A 31 14.18 -6.26 9.10
N GLY A 32 14.52 -5.60 7.98
CA GLY A 32 13.57 -4.80 7.23
C GLY A 32 13.02 -3.58 8.00
N GLU A 33 13.72 -3.17 9.06
CA GLU A 33 13.28 -2.07 9.94
C GLU A 33 13.20 -0.74 9.17
N VAL A 34 12.02 -0.16 9.14
CA VAL A 34 11.78 1.17 8.57
C VAL A 34 11.25 2.08 9.68
N PHE A 35 12.01 3.11 10.00
CA PHE A 35 11.59 4.07 11.02
C PHE A 35 10.37 4.86 10.61
N THR A 36 9.44 4.95 11.55
CA THR A 36 8.27 5.82 11.42
C THR A 36 8.58 7.18 12.03
N GLN A 37 8.51 8.23 11.22
CA GLN A 37 8.73 9.60 11.67
C GLN A 37 7.65 10.01 12.70
N PRO A 38 8.00 10.79 13.73
CA PRO A 38 7.05 11.21 14.78
C PRO A 38 5.80 11.87 14.23
N GLU A 39 5.92 12.70 13.20
CA GLU A 39 4.80 13.36 12.55
C GLU A 39 3.79 12.36 11.96
N LEU A 40 4.29 11.24 11.43
CA LEU A 40 3.43 10.20 10.90
C LEU A 40 2.78 9.39 12.01
N ILE A 41 3.51 9.09 13.10
CA ILE A 41 2.93 8.43 14.27
C ILE A 41 1.79 9.30 14.82
N ASN A 42 1.98 10.61 14.95
CA ASN A 42 0.93 11.52 15.39
C ASN A 42 -0.29 11.47 14.48
N LYS A 43 -0.10 11.47 13.16
CA LYS A 43 -1.20 11.32 12.19
C LYS A 43 -1.97 10.01 12.37
N LEU A 44 -1.27 8.90 12.64
CA LEU A 44 -1.92 7.63 12.95
C LEU A 44 -2.74 7.71 14.23
N LEU A 45 -2.16 8.25 15.29
CA LEU A 45 -2.80 8.35 16.60
C LEU A 45 -4.01 9.29 16.58
N ASP A 46 -3.98 10.33 15.72
CA ASP A 46 -5.09 11.26 15.53
C ASP A 46 -6.32 10.61 14.85
N LEU A 47 -6.15 9.45 14.23
CA LEU A 47 -7.27 8.70 13.63
C LEU A 47 -8.15 8.03 14.68
N TYR A 48 -7.62 7.73 15.86
CA TYR A 48 -8.36 7.03 16.91
C TYR A 48 -9.38 7.95 17.58
N PRO A 49 -10.57 7.44 17.96
CA PRO A 49 -11.59 8.22 18.66
C PRO A 49 -11.05 8.76 20.00
N LYS A 50 -11.41 9.99 20.33
CA LYS A 50 -10.96 10.66 21.57
C LYS A 50 -11.25 9.86 22.86
N ARG A 51 -12.39 9.12 22.89
CA ARG A 51 -12.79 8.29 24.06
C ARG A 51 -11.77 7.23 24.44
N ILE A 52 -10.92 6.79 23.51
CA ILE A 52 -9.93 5.73 23.78
C ILE A 52 -8.82 6.23 24.71
N TRP A 53 -8.45 7.50 24.61
CA TRP A 53 -7.37 8.08 25.37
C TRP A 53 -7.71 8.30 26.85
N SER A 54 -8.99 8.39 27.21
CA SER A 54 -9.48 8.59 28.59
C SER A 54 -10.03 7.32 29.24
N ASN A 55 -9.94 6.16 28.59
CA ASN A 55 -10.42 4.89 29.14
C ASN A 55 -9.24 4.04 29.66
N PRO A 56 -9.12 3.82 30.98
CA PRO A 56 -8.00 3.09 31.59
C PRO A 56 -7.99 1.57 31.29
N ASN A 57 -9.06 1.03 30.69
CA ASN A 57 -9.19 -0.39 30.42
C ASN A 57 -8.76 -0.79 29.00
N ILE A 58 -8.42 0.18 28.13
CA ILE A 58 -7.99 -0.08 26.77
C ILE A 58 -6.62 -0.74 26.72
N LYS A 59 -6.54 -1.88 26.03
CA LYS A 59 -5.29 -2.60 25.79
C LYS A 59 -4.77 -2.30 24.40
N TRP A 60 -3.53 -1.84 24.32
CA TRP A 60 -2.82 -1.55 23.08
C TRP A 60 -1.79 -2.63 22.78
N LEU A 61 -1.71 -3.07 21.52
CA LEU A 61 -0.67 -3.98 21.03
C LEU A 61 0.10 -3.35 19.88
N GLU A 62 1.43 -3.44 19.97
CA GLU A 62 2.33 -3.24 18.84
C GLU A 62 3.03 -4.56 18.50
N PRO A 63 2.73 -5.16 17.32
CA PRO A 63 3.22 -6.51 16.98
C PRO A 63 4.67 -6.55 16.45
N SER A 64 5.29 -5.39 16.25
CA SER A 64 6.66 -5.23 15.73
C SER A 64 7.24 -3.92 16.27
N ALA A 65 7.53 -3.90 17.55
CA ALA A 65 7.75 -2.65 18.27
C ALA A 65 9.05 -1.92 17.93
N GLY A 66 10.04 -2.60 17.35
CA GLY A 66 11.34 -1.99 17.09
C GLY A 66 11.93 -1.40 18.37
N LEU A 67 12.20 -0.10 18.36
CA LEU A 67 12.67 0.64 19.53
C LEU A 67 11.54 1.21 20.40
N GLY A 68 10.28 0.86 20.14
CA GLY A 68 9.12 1.25 20.94
C GLY A 68 8.60 2.68 20.68
N PHE A 69 9.01 3.36 19.61
CA PHE A 69 8.66 4.77 19.40
C PHE A 69 7.15 5.00 19.28
N ILE A 70 6.42 4.12 18.60
CA ILE A 70 4.97 4.24 18.53
C ILE A 70 4.36 4.16 19.93
N MET A 71 4.79 3.18 20.73
CA MET A 71 4.27 2.99 22.09
C MET A 71 4.69 4.09 23.06
N ILE A 72 5.85 4.73 22.85
CA ILE A 72 6.22 5.94 23.62
C ILE A 72 5.19 7.06 23.38
N MET A 73 4.80 7.28 22.12
CA MET A 73 3.82 8.32 21.78
C MET A 73 2.38 7.95 22.23
N VAL A 74 2.03 6.67 22.20
CA VAL A 74 0.78 6.15 22.82
C VAL A 74 0.80 6.42 24.33
N TYR A 75 1.90 6.11 25.01
CA TYR A 75 2.09 6.37 26.42
C TYR A 75 1.88 7.84 26.79
N GLN A 76 2.53 8.76 26.04
CA GLN A 76 2.36 10.20 26.27
C GLN A 76 0.90 10.66 26.16
N ARG A 77 0.16 10.17 25.15
CA ARG A 77 -1.27 10.49 24.99
C ARG A 77 -2.12 9.91 26.12
N LEU A 78 -1.82 8.70 26.58
CA LEU A 78 -2.52 8.08 27.71
C LEU A 78 -2.21 8.79 29.03
N MET A 79 -0.97 9.23 29.24
CA MET A 79 -0.59 10.04 30.42
C MET A 79 -1.43 11.33 30.48
N ASN A 80 -1.64 11.99 29.35
CA ASN A 80 -2.47 13.19 29.28
C ASN A 80 -3.98 12.89 29.36
N GLY A 81 -4.43 11.79 28.75
CA GLY A 81 -5.85 11.48 28.66
C GLY A 81 -6.45 10.85 29.93
N LEU A 82 -5.61 10.29 30.79
CA LEU A 82 -6.01 9.60 32.03
C LEU A 82 -5.74 10.44 33.28
N ASP A 83 -5.42 11.72 33.16
CA ASP A 83 -5.14 12.63 34.27
C ASP A 83 -6.31 12.74 35.27
N LYS A 84 -7.55 12.72 34.75
CA LYS A 84 -8.79 12.74 35.55
C LYS A 84 -9.09 11.41 36.22
N TRP A 85 -8.64 10.29 35.65
CA TRP A 85 -8.83 8.96 36.21
C TRP A 85 -7.86 8.69 37.37
N GLU A 86 -6.58 9.07 37.20
CA GLU A 86 -5.54 8.94 38.22
C GLU A 86 -4.62 10.17 38.18
N ALA A 87 -4.75 11.03 39.19
CA ALA A 87 -4.00 12.28 39.27
C ALA A 87 -2.50 12.06 39.57
N ASN A 88 -2.17 10.95 40.23
CA ASN A 88 -0.78 10.64 40.56
C ASN A 88 -0.05 10.08 39.34
N ASP A 89 0.90 10.82 38.82
CA ASP A 89 1.64 10.49 37.60
C ASP A 89 2.35 9.13 37.68
N LYS A 90 2.95 8.79 38.84
CA LYS A 90 3.64 7.51 39.01
C LYS A 90 2.66 6.32 38.98
N LYS A 91 1.51 6.44 39.65
CA LYS A 91 0.47 5.41 39.62
C LYS A 91 -0.13 5.26 38.26
N ARG A 92 -0.43 6.38 37.57
CA ARG A 92 -0.96 6.44 36.19
C ARG A 92 0.02 5.79 35.23
N SER A 93 1.28 6.18 35.23
CA SER A 93 2.35 5.60 34.42
C SER A 93 2.47 4.09 34.65
N LYS A 94 2.52 3.63 35.91
CA LYS A 94 2.58 2.21 36.24
C LYS A 94 1.39 1.43 35.64
N HIS A 95 0.18 1.97 35.78
CA HIS A 95 -1.02 1.35 35.22
C HIS A 95 -0.94 1.26 33.68
N ILE A 96 -0.56 2.34 33.00
CA ILE A 96 -0.41 2.35 31.54
C ILE A 96 0.59 1.29 31.10
N ILE A 97 1.77 1.24 31.69
CA ILE A 97 2.85 0.33 31.30
C ILE A 97 2.47 -1.13 31.57
N GLU A 98 1.90 -1.43 32.73
CA GLU A 98 1.66 -2.81 33.17
C GLU A 98 0.32 -3.39 32.73
N LYS A 99 -0.67 -2.54 32.39
CA LYS A 99 -2.04 -2.99 32.10
C LYS A 99 -2.53 -2.63 30.70
N MET A 100 -1.99 -1.55 30.10
CA MET A 100 -2.51 -1.04 28.85
C MET A 100 -1.60 -1.29 27.65
N LEU A 101 -0.26 -1.25 27.82
CA LEU A 101 0.69 -1.38 26.72
C LEU A 101 1.26 -2.79 26.61
N TYR A 102 1.24 -3.34 25.39
CA TYR A 102 1.76 -4.66 25.06
C TYR A 102 2.60 -4.57 23.78
N MET A 103 3.78 -5.17 23.77
CA MET A 103 4.74 -5.09 22.67
C MET A 103 5.32 -6.46 22.35
N VAL A 104 5.46 -6.77 21.08
CA VAL A 104 6.20 -7.93 20.60
C VAL A 104 7.33 -7.43 19.69
N GLU A 105 8.54 -7.94 19.89
CA GLU A 105 9.71 -7.56 19.09
C GLU A 105 10.61 -8.76 18.86
N LEU A 106 10.94 -9.00 17.58
CA LEU A 106 11.79 -10.13 17.16
C LEU A 106 13.26 -9.89 17.49
N ASN A 107 13.75 -8.64 17.29
CA ASN A 107 15.14 -8.28 17.50
C ASN A 107 15.43 -8.15 19.02
N SER A 108 16.23 -9.07 19.55
CA SER A 108 16.56 -9.10 20.98
C SER A 108 17.25 -7.83 21.48
N VAL A 109 18.00 -7.12 20.63
CA VAL A 109 18.66 -5.85 20.97
C VAL A 109 17.62 -4.75 21.12
N SER A 110 16.71 -4.62 20.15
CA SER A 110 15.58 -3.66 20.19
C SER A 110 14.66 -3.95 21.36
N CYS A 111 14.36 -5.23 21.61
CA CYS A 111 13.57 -5.67 22.77
C CYS A 111 14.22 -5.26 24.12
N LYS A 112 15.53 -5.44 24.27
CA LYS A 112 16.25 -5.00 25.48
C LYS A 112 16.19 -3.49 25.66
N LYS A 113 16.29 -2.71 24.57
CA LYS A 113 16.14 -1.25 24.60
C LYS A 113 14.73 -0.85 25.04
N CYS A 114 13.68 -1.48 24.51
CA CYS A 114 12.30 -1.25 24.95
C CYS A 114 12.16 -1.52 26.47
N LYS A 115 12.69 -2.64 26.96
CA LYS A 115 12.67 -2.97 28.39
C LYS A 115 13.45 -1.98 29.26
N SER A 116 14.50 -1.35 28.74
CA SER A 116 15.24 -0.30 29.48
C SER A 116 14.43 0.99 29.60
N ILE A 117 13.52 1.28 28.67
CA ILE A 117 12.68 2.48 28.67
C ILE A 117 11.41 2.28 29.49
N PHE A 118 10.67 1.21 29.21
CA PHE A 118 9.37 0.93 29.83
C PHE A 118 9.47 0.18 31.16
N GLY A 119 10.65 -0.34 31.48
CA GLY A 119 10.90 -1.12 32.72
C GLY A 119 10.69 -2.61 32.53
N GLN A 120 11.20 -3.38 33.53
CA GLN A 120 11.16 -4.84 33.48
C GLN A 120 9.76 -5.42 33.72
N THR A 121 8.83 -4.63 34.25
CA THR A 121 7.43 -5.01 34.49
C THR A 121 6.53 -4.77 33.28
N ALA A 122 7.04 -4.12 32.25
CA ALA A 122 6.30 -3.87 31.00
C ALA A 122 5.98 -5.17 30.23
N ASN A 123 4.84 -5.22 29.57
CA ASN A 123 4.43 -6.38 28.78
C ASN A 123 5.15 -6.39 27.43
N ILE A 124 6.43 -6.76 27.44
CA ILE A 124 7.30 -6.83 26.26
C ILE A 124 7.80 -8.25 26.08
N ILE A 125 7.46 -8.88 24.96
CA ILE A 125 7.90 -10.23 24.59
C ILE A 125 8.89 -10.15 23.43
N CYS A 126 10.02 -10.85 23.59
CA CYS A 126 11.04 -10.96 22.55
C CYS A 126 10.86 -12.29 21.80
N CYS A 127 10.01 -12.29 20.76
CA CYS A 127 9.74 -13.47 19.92
C CYS A 127 9.25 -13.06 18.53
N ASP A 128 9.10 -14.04 17.64
CA ASP A 128 8.37 -13.83 16.39
C ASP A 128 6.86 -13.67 16.69
N PHE A 129 6.28 -12.55 16.25
CA PHE A 129 4.85 -12.31 16.41
C PHE A 129 3.98 -13.38 15.74
N LEU A 130 4.46 -14.02 14.67
CA LEU A 130 3.73 -15.06 13.95
C LEU A 130 3.74 -16.42 14.64
N GLU A 131 4.64 -16.63 15.60
CA GLU A 131 4.65 -17.80 16.46
C GLU A 131 3.63 -17.64 17.62
N ASP A 132 3.33 -18.74 18.30
CA ASP A 132 2.47 -18.70 19.46
C ASP A 132 3.19 -18.02 20.63
N PHE A 133 2.55 -17.01 21.18
CA PHE A 133 3.06 -16.28 22.34
C PHE A 133 1.92 -16.00 23.31
N GLU A 134 2.28 -15.90 24.60
CA GLU A 134 1.36 -15.51 25.66
C GLU A 134 1.98 -14.40 26.50
N PHE A 135 1.24 -13.32 26.67
CA PHE A 135 1.56 -12.37 27.73
C PHE A 135 1.18 -12.98 29.08
N LYS A 136 2.04 -12.84 30.10
CA LYS A 136 1.80 -13.34 31.44
C LYS A 136 0.52 -12.74 32.03
N ASN A 137 -0.61 -13.34 31.73
CA ASN A 137 -1.88 -13.01 32.35
C ASN A 137 -2.10 -13.92 33.58
N LYS A 138 -2.49 -13.32 34.69
CA LYS A 138 -2.80 -14.07 35.94
C LYS A 138 -4.02 -15.01 35.76
N ASN A 139 -4.82 -14.86 34.71
CA ASN A 139 -5.97 -15.72 34.38
C ASN A 139 -5.65 -16.60 33.20
N LYS A 140 -5.38 -17.87 33.41
CA LYS A 140 -5.05 -18.89 32.40
C LYS A 140 -6.13 -19.13 31.33
N ASN A 141 -7.34 -18.57 31.45
CA ASN A 141 -8.47 -18.80 30.58
C ASN A 141 -8.85 -17.60 29.68
N SER A 142 -8.14 -16.48 29.72
CA SER A 142 -8.46 -15.35 28.86
C SER A 142 -7.55 -15.32 27.63
N LYS A 143 -8.15 -15.39 26.44
CA LYS A 143 -7.43 -15.13 25.18
C LYS A 143 -6.78 -13.75 25.26
N ASN A 144 -5.52 -13.64 24.80
CA ASN A 144 -4.84 -12.36 24.63
C ASN A 144 -5.54 -11.58 23.52
N THR A 145 -6.46 -10.69 23.87
CA THR A 145 -7.15 -9.81 22.92
C THR A 145 -6.94 -8.36 23.29
N PHE A 146 -6.99 -7.49 22.27
CA PHE A 146 -6.63 -6.09 22.38
C PHE A 146 -7.71 -5.20 21.79
N ASP A 147 -7.86 -4.00 22.34
CA ASP A 147 -8.83 -3.01 21.89
C ASP A 147 -8.25 -2.13 20.78
N CYS A 148 -6.94 -1.90 20.83
CA CYS A 148 -6.23 -1.13 19.83
C CYS A 148 -4.95 -1.86 19.42
N ILE A 149 -4.73 -2.00 18.11
CA ILE A 149 -3.50 -2.54 17.55
C ILE A 149 -2.92 -1.49 16.60
N ILE A 150 -1.63 -1.18 16.77
CA ILE A 150 -0.96 -0.17 15.96
C ILE A 150 0.44 -0.67 15.61
N GLY A 151 0.95 -0.33 14.41
CA GLY A 151 2.31 -0.70 14.06
C GLY A 151 2.74 -0.36 12.64
N ASN A 152 4.04 -0.52 12.41
CA ASN A 152 4.67 -0.50 11.10
C ASN A 152 5.37 -1.86 10.88
N PRO A 153 4.63 -2.92 10.54
CA PRO A 153 5.19 -4.25 10.42
C PRO A 153 6.18 -4.35 9.25
N PRO A 154 7.17 -5.25 9.30
CA PRO A 154 8.10 -5.49 8.21
C PRO A 154 7.35 -5.96 6.96
N PHE A 155 7.76 -5.46 5.77
CA PHE A 155 7.00 -5.67 4.54
C PHE A 155 7.25 -7.02 3.87
N GLN A 156 8.46 -7.56 4.01
CA GLN A 156 8.89 -8.77 3.31
C GLN A 156 9.67 -9.68 4.26
N ASP A 157 9.55 -10.99 4.06
CA ASP A 157 10.43 -11.97 4.67
C ASP A 157 11.79 -11.96 3.96
N ASP A 158 12.85 -11.66 4.66
CA ASP A 158 14.21 -11.94 4.19
C ASP A 158 14.62 -13.41 4.44
N TYR A 159 13.78 -14.19 5.13
CA TYR A 159 14.02 -15.61 5.43
C TYR A 159 13.85 -16.57 4.23
N GLY A 160 13.75 -16.05 3.01
CA GLY A 160 13.70 -16.88 1.79
C GLY A 160 15.06 -17.42 1.33
N LEU A 161 16.11 -17.35 2.16
CA LEU A 161 17.42 -17.91 1.86
C LEU A 161 17.65 -19.17 2.70
N THR A 162 17.92 -20.31 2.03
CA THR A 162 18.47 -21.49 2.71
C THR A 162 19.84 -21.12 3.32
N ASN A 163 20.33 -21.92 4.29
CA ASN A 163 21.69 -21.81 4.84
C ASN A 163 22.81 -21.82 3.77
N GLN A 164 22.47 -22.11 2.52
CA GLN A 164 23.36 -22.10 1.34
C GLN A 164 23.13 -20.88 0.42
N GLY A 165 22.35 -19.87 0.85
CA GLY A 165 22.09 -18.67 0.05
C GLY A 165 21.16 -18.86 -1.15
N LYS A 166 20.51 -20.03 -1.31
CA LYS A 166 19.51 -20.26 -2.37
C LYS A 166 18.14 -19.79 -1.90
N ARG A 167 17.47 -19.02 -2.75
CA ARG A 167 16.06 -18.64 -2.50
C ARG A 167 15.17 -19.89 -2.46
N ILE A 168 14.42 -20.05 -1.37
CA ILE A 168 13.38 -21.07 -1.29
C ILE A 168 12.34 -20.73 -2.37
N ASN A 169 11.98 -21.70 -3.21
CA ASN A 169 11.00 -21.56 -4.28
C ASN A 169 9.65 -21.10 -3.71
N GLY A 170 9.31 -19.86 -3.98
CA GLY A 170 8.07 -19.21 -3.57
C GLY A 170 8.33 -17.72 -3.49
N GLY A 171 7.53 -16.92 -4.19
CA GLY A 171 7.70 -15.46 -4.20
C GLY A 171 7.82 -14.92 -2.78
N LYS A 172 8.52 -13.77 -2.62
CA LYS A 172 8.68 -13.09 -1.33
C LYS A 172 7.35 -13.08 -0.59
N SER A 173 7.31 -13.74 0.57
CA SER A 173 6.13 -13.76 1.42
C SER A 173 5.78 -12.32 1.80
N LYS A 174 4.51 -11.99 1.72
CA LYS A 174 4.01 -10.69 2.15
C LYS A 174 3.85 -10.71 3.68
N LEU A 175 4.95 -10.52 4.38
CA LEU A 175 5.01 -10.63 5.82
C LEU A 175 3.99 -9.71 6.52
N TYR A 176 3.85 -8.48 6.04
CA TYR A 176 2.85 -7.53 6.55
C TYR A 176 1.40 -8.04 6.46
N GLU A 177 1.05 -8.84 5.42
CA GLU A 177 -0.30 -9.43 5.33
C GLU A 177 -0.50 -10.52 6.40
N ARG A 178 0.50 -11.37 6.63
CA ARG A 178 0.45 -12.40 7.68
C ARG A 178 0.33 -11.77 9.07
N ILE A 179 1.11 -10.72 9.33
CA ILE A 179 1.05 -9.95 10.59
C ILE A 179 -0.33 -9.29 10.73
N PHE A 180 -0.88 -8.70 9.65
CA PHE A 180 -2.22 -8.11 9.66
C PHE A 180 -3.30 -9.14 10.00
N LEU A 181 -3.27 -10.31 9.38
CA LEU A 181 -4.24 -11.38 9.65
C LEU A 181 -4.20 -11.84 11.10
N LYS A 182 -2.98 -12.07 11.65
CA LYS A 182 -2.82 -12.44 13.06
C LYS A 182 -3.25 -11.31 14.00
N ALA A 183 -2.86 -10.07 13.72
CA ALA A 183 -3.26 -8.91 14.51
C ALA A 183 -4.80 -8.75 14.53
N TYR A 184 -5.46 -8.89 13.36
CA TYR A 184 -6.92 -8.86 13.29
C TYR A 184 -7.59 -9.97 14.10
N SER A 185 -7.01 -11.17 14.16
CA SER A 185 -7.54 -12.27 14.99
C SER A 185 -7.45 -12.00 16.49
N LEU A 186 -6.48 -11.17 16.92
CA LEU A 186 -6.29 -10.74 18.31
C LEU A 186 -7.07 -9.47 18.66
N LEU A 187 -7.69 -8.81 17.67
CA LEU A 187 -8.45 -7.59 17.88
C LEU A 187 -9.84 -7.91 18.46
N ASN A 188 -10.22 -7.22 19.54
CA ASN A 188 -11.56 -7.29 20.10
C ASN A 188 -12.61 -6.81 19.09
N ASN A 189 -13.86 -7.26 19.24
CA ASN A 189 -14.99 -6.61 18.59
C ASN A 189 -15.06 -5.15 19.08
N ASP A 190 -15.45 -4.23 18.21
CA ASP A 190 -15.42 -2.78 18.43
C ASP A 190 -14.00 -2.20 18.64
N GLY A 191 -12.97 -2.98 18.36
CA GLY A 191 -11.56 -2.58 18.44
C GLY A 191 -11.05 -1.90 17.17
N TYR A 192 -9.89 -1.26 17.28
CA TYR A 192 -9.27 -0.48 16.21
C TYR A 192 -7.90 -1.02 15.83
N LEU A 193 -7.61 -1.12 14.54
CA LEU A 193 -6.30 -1.50 14.01
C LEU A 193 -5.80 -0.44 13.04
N SER A 194 -4.59 0.05 13.25
CA SER A 194 -3.93 1.02 12.38
C SER A 194 -2.53 0.56 12.01
N PHE A 195 -2.28 0.34 10.74
CA PHE A 195 -0.98 -0.10 10.23
C PHE A 195 -0.46 0.82 9.12
N ILE A 196 0.88 0.88 9.06
CA ILE A 196 1.63 1.39 7.92
C ILE A 196 2.10 0.19 7.11
N VAL A 197 1.62 0.03 5.89
CA VAL A 197 1.89 -1.16 5.06
C VAL A 197 1.99 -0.80 3.58
N PRO A 198 2.53 -1.70 2.74
CA PRO A 198 2.43 -1.54 1.30
C PRO A 198 0.99 -1.33 0.83
N ASP A 199 0.78 -0.34 -0.03
CA ASP A 199 -0.54 0.04 -0.53
C ASP A 199 -1.27 -1.09 -1.28
N ASN A 200 -0.54 -2.12 -1.68
CA ASN A 200 -1.09 -3.32 -2.32
C ASN A 200 -2.14 -4.05 -1.48
N ILE A 201 -2.20 -3.85 -0.16
CA ILE A 201 -3.25 -4.40 0.69
C ILE A 201 -4.65 -3.95 0.23
N PHE A 202 -4.74 -2.74 -0.37
CA PHE A 202 -5.98 -2.19 -0.92
C PHE A 202 -6.15 -2.42 -2.42
N SER A 203 -5.31 -3.22 -3.06
CA SER A 203 -5.35 -3.37 -4.53
C SER A 203 -6.56 -4.13 -5.07
N GLY A 204 -7.38 -4.70 -4.22
CA GLY A 204 -8.43 -5.64 -4.60
C GLY A 204 -7.86 -7.05 -4.80
N ASN A 205 -8.45 -7.81 -5.72
CA ASN A 205 -7.97 -9.13 -6.14
C ASN A 205 -8.20 -10.29 -5.14
N GLY A 206 -9.24 -10.17 -4.29
CA GLY A 206 -9.73 -11.29 -3.47
C GLY A 206 -8.78 -11.76 -2.37
N SER A 207 -7.73 -10.98 -2.00
CA SER A 207 -6.87 -11.33 -0.87
C SER A 207 -7.69 -11.37 0.42
N GLU A 208 -7.33 -12.28 1.34
CA GLU A 208 -8.00 -12.39 2.64
C GLU A 208 -7.94 -11.07 3.41
N SER A 209 -6.79 -10.39 3.38
CA SER A 209 -6.62 -9.07 4.00
C SER A 209 -7.60 -8.04 3.43
N TYR A 210 -7.80 -8.00 2.10
CA TYR A 210 -8.74 -7.08 1.49
C TYR A 210 -10.20 -7.42 1.83
N LYS A 211 -10.55 -8.71 1.89
CA LYS A 211 -11.87 -9.14 2.34
C LYS A 211 -12.19 -8.67 3.76
N ILE A 212 -11.23 -8.81 4.69
CA ILE A 212 -11.37 -8.28 6.05
C ILE A 212 -11.60 -6.77 6.03
N LEU A 213 -10.82 -6.02 5.23
CA LEU A 213 -10.94 -4.57 5.16
C LEU A 213 -12.32 -4.12 4.67
N ILE A 214 -12.91 -4.79 3.68
CA ILE A 214 -14.24 -4.44 3.17
C ILE A 214 -15.41 -4.96 4.02
N GLN A 215 -15.17 -5.96 4.86
CA GLN A 215 -16.16 -6.50 5.81
C GLN A 215 -16.23 -5.71 7.11
N ASN A 216 -15.33 -4.75 7.32
CA ASN A 216 -15.28 -3.90 8.50
C ASN A 216 -15.36 -2.42 8.10
N GLU A 217 -15.43 -1.54 9.08
CA GLU A 217 -15.30 -0.10 8.80
C GLU A 217 -13.82 0.25 8.61
N VAL A 218 -13.52 0.96 7.53
CA VAL A 218 -12.21 1.59 7.30
C VAL A 218 -12.45 3.09 7.18
N PRO A 219 -12.51 3.83 8.30
CA PRO A 219 -12.87 5.25 8.29
C PRO A 219 -11.90 6.10 7.48
N PHE A 220 -10.63 5.71 7.42
CA PHE A 220 -9.59 6.50 6.78
C PHE A 220 -8.50 5.66 6.15
N ILE A 221 -8.05 6.09 4.96
CA ILE A 221 -6.85 5.58 4.28
C ILE A 221 -6.07 6.76 3.71
N SER A 222 -4.76 6.81 3.95
CA SER A 222 -3.86 7.73 3.26
C SER A 222 -2.91 7.00 2.32
N PHE A 223 -2.91 7.39 1.06
CA PHE A 223 -1.93 7.00 0.05
C PHE A 223 -0.90 8.11 -0.20
N ASN A 224 -0.75 9.03 0.75
CA ASN A 224 0.16 10.18 0.60
C ASN A 224 1.62 9.75 0.77
N GLN A 225 2.36 9.67 -0.35
CA GLN A 225 3.74 9.20 -0.40
C GLN A 225 4.75 10.20 0.19
N ASN A 226 4.37 11.45 0.40
CA ASN A 226 5.28 12.51 0.90
C ASN A 226 5.75 12.25 2.35
N CYS A 227 5.06 11.37 3.08
CA CYS A 227 5.42 10.97 4.43
C CYS A 227 6.61 9.99 4.49
N PHE A 228 7.07 9.47 3.34
CA PHE A 228 8.00 8.35 3.28
C PHE A 228 9.16 8.65 2.32
N GLN A 229 10.01 9.58 2.70
CA GLN A 229 11.22 9.86 1.93
C GLN A 229 12.13 8.62 1.90
N LYS A 230 12.61 8.24 0.68
CA LYS A 230 13.57 7.16 0.41
C LYS A 230 13.03 5.71 0.40
N ILE A 231 11.72 5.47 0.50
CA ILE A 231 11.16 4.13 0.30
C ILE A 231 10.76 3.95 -1.16
N GLN A 232 11.31 2.93 -1.82
CA GLN A 232 10.97 2.64 -3.23
C GLN A 232 9.58 2.00 -3.38
N GLN A 233 9.13 1.28 -2.36
CA GLN A 233 7.82 0.64 -2.35
C GLN A 233 6.77 1.63 -1.85
N PRO A 234 5.71 1.87 -2.63
CA PRO A 234 4.60 2.70 -2.18
C PRO A 234 3.86 2.08 -1.02
N ILE A 235 3.56 2.90 -0.04
CA ILE A 235 2.94 2.51 1.21
C ILE A 235 1.71 3.37 1.50
N CYS A 236 0.84 2.85 2.34
CA CYS A 236 -0.31 3.56 2.89
C CYS A 236 -0.37 3.38 4.40
N TYR A 237 -1.18 4.21 5.04
CA TYR A 237 -1.62 3.96 6.41
C TYR A 237 -3.13 4.11 6.50
N PHE A 238 -3.74 3.40 7.42
CA PHE A 238 -5.20 3.34 7.55
C PHE A 238 -5.63 3.10 8.98
N LEU A 239 -6.89 3.36 9.26
CA LEU A 239 -7.59 2.90 10.46
C LEU A 239 -8.68 1.91 10.05
N LEU A 240 -8.69 0.74 10.69
CA LEU A 240 -9.79 -0.23 10.64
C LEU A 240 -10.49 -0.24 11.99
N HIS A 241 -11.80 -0.25 11.99
CA HIS A 241 -12.67 -0.47 13.12
C HIS A 241 -13.39 -1.81 12.94
N LYS A 242 -13.13 -2.78 13.81
CA LYS A 242 -13.71 -4.12 13.75
C LYS A 242 -15.15 -4.07 14.22
N THR A 243 -16.08 -4.12 13.29
CA THR A 243 -17.51 -4.05 13.58
C THR A 243 -18.30 -5.02 12.73
N ASN A 244 -19.38 -5.57 13.27
CA ASN A 244 -20.34 -6.38 12.51
C ASN A 244 -21.34 -5.52 11.74
N ASN A 245 -21.32 -4.19 11.91
CA ASN A 245 -22.27 -3.28 11.29
C ASN A 245 -21.66 -2.60 10.06
N THR A 246 -21.83 -3.20 8.90
CA THR A 246 -21.26 -2.74 7.62
C THR A 246 -22.11 -1.69 6.88
N THR A 247 -23.20 -1.22 7.45
CA THR A 247 -24.17 -0.36 6.75
C THR A 247 -23.69 1.06 6.48
N LYS A 248 -22.60 1.52 7.13
CA LYS A 248 -22.07 2.90 7.00
C LYS A 248 -20.67 2.98 6.44
N ASN A 249 -20.28 2.10 5.53
CA ASN A 249 -18.91 2.01 5.05
C ASN A 249 -18.52 3.15 4.09
N SER A 250 -18.46 4.38 4.61
CA SER A 250 -17.81 5.48 3.89
C SER A 250 -16.38 5.63 4.38
N THR A 251 -15.43 5.55 3.45
CA THR A 251 -13.99 5.67 3.70
C THR A 251 -13.53 7.03 3.21
N ILE A 252 -12.84 7.78 4.06
CA ILE A 252 -12.11 8.97 3.63
C ILE A 252 -10.78 8.52 3.06
N ILE A 253 -10.55 8.81 1.80
CA ILE A 253 -9.26 8.58 1.13
C ILE A 253 -8.51 9.89 1.04
N GLU A 254 -7.26 9.88 1.51
CA GLU A 254 -6.30 10.95 1.30
C GLU A 254 -5.29 10.52 0.23
N ASN A 255 -5.26 11.25 -0.87
CA ASN A 255 -4.32 11.02 -1.96
C ASN A 255 -3.86 12.35 -2.55
N ASN A 256 -2.53 12.55 -2.69
CA ASN A 256 -1.94 13.80 -3.19
C ASN A 256 -2.48 15.06 -2.47
N ASN A 257 -2.57 15.00 -1.14
CA ASN A 257 -3.09 16.07 -0.26
C ASN A 257 -4.57 16.44 -0.52
N LYS A 258 -5.31 15.62 -1.26
CA LYS A 258 -6.75 15.77 -1.44
C LYS A 258 -7.48 14.67 -0.70
N LYS A 259 -8.61 15.04 -0.07
CA LYS A 259 -9.49 14.10 0.63
C LYS A 259 -10.81 14.00 -0.10
N PHE A 260 -11.34 12.79 -0.21
CA PHE A 260 -12.65 12.50 -0.77
C PHE A 260 -13.20 11.22 -0.12
N THR A 261 -14.50 11.06 -0.19
CA THR A 261 -15.20 9.94 0.43
C THR A 261 -15.62 8.94 -0.63
N ILE A 262 -15.36 7.67 -0.37
CA ILE A 262 -15.79 6.55 -1.20
C ILE A 262 -16.42 5.46 -0.34
N LYS A 263 -17.04 4.48 -1.00
CA LYS A 263 -17.39 3.19 -0.41
C LYS A 263 -16.38 2.14 -0.91
N LEU A 264 -15.73 1.43 0.01
CA LEU A 264 -14.93 0.25 -0.35
C LEU A 264 -15.88 -0.86 -0.81
N GLU A 265 -15.58 -1.47 -1.95
CA GLU A 265 -16.40 -2.50 -2.57
C GLU A 265 -15.56 -3.74 -2.86
N ASP A 266 -16.21 -4.92 -2.84
CA ASP A 266 -15.56 -6.16 -3.30
C ASP A 266 -15.42 -6.11 -4.81
N ARG A 267 -14.23 -5.80 -5.26
CA ARG A 267 -13.89 -5.71 -6.68
C ARG A 267 -12.45 -6.15 -6.94
N PRO A 268 -12.17 -6.65 -8.15
CA PRO A 268 -10.87 -7.24 -8.46
C PRO A 268 -9.74 -6.22 -8.54
N VAL A 269 -10.04 -4.95 -8.77
CA VAL A 269 -9.04 -3.91 -9.02
C VAL A 269 -9.45 -2.59 -8.39
N ASN A 270 -8.52 -1.97 -7.65
CA ASN A 270 -8.66 -0.63 -7.09
C ASN A 270 -7.60 0.32 -7.67
N PRO A 271 -7.94 1.61 -7.88
CA PRO A 271 -7.03 2.60 -8.45
C PRO A 271 -6.11 3.22 -7.36
N ILE A 272 -5.39 2.39 -6.63
CA ILE A 272 -4.64 2.75 -5.41
C ILE A 272 -3.61 3.88 -5.60
N ARG A 273 -3.04 4.04 -6.82
CA ARG A 273 -2.02 5.05 -7.11
C ARG A 273 -2.60 6.44 -7.38
N ASN A 274 -3.83 6.50 -7.78
CA ASN A 274 -4.52 7.76 -8.08
C ASN A 274 -6.01 7.59 -7.78
N TRP A 275 -6.32 7.23 -6.53
CA TRP A 275 -7.71 7.09 -6.13
C TRP A 275 -8.37 8.48 -6.07
N SER A 276 -9.45 8.65 -6.78
CA SER A 276 -10.18 9.90 -6.93
C SER A 276 -11.61 9.62 -7.38
N PRO A 277 -12.55 10.57 -7.25
CA PRO A 277 -13.89 10.41 -7.81
C PRO A 277 -13.91 10.13 -9.31
N TYR A 278 -12.93 10.65 -10.04
CA TYR A 278 -12.80 10.42 -11.47
C TYR A 278 -12.38 8.97 -11.77
N THR A 279 -11.33 8.45 -11.09
CA THR A 279 -10.92 7.06 -11.26
C THR A 279 -11.97 6.07 -10.78
N GLU A 280 -12.76 6.40 -9.75
CA GLU A 280 -13.93 5.64 -9.34
C GLU A 280 -14.97 5.52 -10.48
N LYS A 281 -15.28 6.63 -11.13
CA LYS A 281 -16.19 6.63 -12.28
C LYS A 281 -15.65 5.76 -13.44
N LEU A 282 -14.35 5.82 -13.70
CA LEU A 282 -13.73 5.01 -14.75
C LEU A 282 -13.73 3.50 -14.38
N ILE A 283 -13.44 3.14 -13.13
CA ILE A 283 -13.53 1.74 -12.65
C ILE A 283 -14.95 1.21 -12.88
N LYS A 284 -15.98 1.92 -12.44
CA LYS A 284 -17.40 1.53 -12.65
C LYS A 284 -17.79 1.43 -14.11
N LYS A 285 -17.15 2.23 -14.97
CA LYS A 285 -17.43 2.23 -16.42
C LYS A 285 -16.75 1.08 -17.16
N TYR A 286 -15.48 0.78 -16.83
CA TYR A 286 -14.62 -0.07 -17.66
C TYR A 286 -14.15 -1.36 -16.98
N VAL A 287 -14.31 -1.52 -15.67
CA VAL A 287 -13.93 -2.74 -14.95
C VAL A 287 -15.16 -3.57 -14.64
N SER A 288 -15.04 -4.89 -14.79
CA SER A 288 -16.08 -5.88 -14.51
C SER A 288 -15.60 -6.83 -13.42
N ASN A 289 -16.53 -7.45 -12.69
CA ASN A 289 -16.22 -8.55 -11.78
C ASN A 289 -16.05 -9.89 -12.55
N LYS A 290 -16.43 -9.93 -13.83
CA LYS A 290 -16.21 -11.08 -14.70
C LYS A 290 -14.82 -11.02 -15.30
N ARG A 291 -14.03 -12.08 -15.09
CA ARG A 291 -12.69 -12.21 -15.66
C ARG A 291 -12.78 -12.53 -17.16
N ASN A 292 -12.07 -11.75 -17.97
CA ASN A 292 -11.95 -12.03 -19.39
C ASN A 292 -10.80 -12.99 -19.65
N THR A 293 -10.87 -13.67 -20.79
CA THR A 293 -9.75 -14.45 -21.32
C THR A 293 -8.68 -13.49 -21.84
N VAL A 294 -7.62 -13.34 -21.09
CA VAL A 294 -6.43 -12.60 -21.46
C VAL A 294 -5.25 -13.55 -21.37
N HIS A 295 -4.52 -13.67 -22.44
CA HIS A 295 -3.36 -14.53 -22.46
C HIS A 295 -2.12 -13.73 -22.03
N TYR A 296 -1.35 -14.30 -21.11
CA TYR A 296 -0.12 -13.71 -20.62
C TYR A 296 1.06 -14.63 -20.81
N ASN A 297 2.02 -14.19 -21.61
CA ASN A 297 3.30 -14.87 -21.73
C ASN A 297 4.23 -14.42 -20.58
N ARG A 298 4.41 -15.31 -19.58
CA ARG A 298 5.18 -15.02 -18.35
C ARG A 298 6.70 -15.02 -18.52
N GLY A 299 7.17 -15.11 -19.72
CA GLY A 299 8.59 -15.04 -20.00
C GLY A 299 9.21 -16.41 -20.22
N ALA A 300 9.77 -16.56 -21.40
CA ALA A 300 10.67 -17.63 -21.73
C ALA A 300 12.12 -17.10 -21.74
N ASN A 301 13.05 -18.01 -21.63
CA ASN A 301 14.46 -17.69 -21.82
C ASN A 301 14.63 -17.07 -23.23
N LEU A 302 15.15 -15.85 -23.31
CA LEU A 302 15.37 -15.13 -24.59
C LEU A 302 16.21 -15.94 -25.58
N LYS A 303 17.03 -16.89 -25.11
CA LYS A 303 17.82 -17.79 -25.95
C LYS A 303 16.93 -18.71 -26.82
N MET A 304 15.66 -18.93 -26.45
CA MET A 304 14.69 -19.73 -27.20
C MET A 304 14.11 -18.98 -28.42
N TYR A 305 14.27 -17.66 -28.47
CA TYR A 305 13.82 -16.82 -29.59
C TYR A 305 14.97 -16.53 -30.57
N LYS A 306 15.73 -17.55 -30.90
CA LYS A 306 16.76 -17.52 -31.93
C LYS A 306 16.30 -18.37 -33.11
N GLY A 307 15.52 -17.80 -34.00
CA GLY A 307 15.00 -18.47 -35.18
C GLY A 307 14.78 -17.51 -36.33
N THR A 308 14.13 -18.00 -37.39
CA THR A 308 13.86 -17.24 -38.60
C THR A 308 12.42 -17.42 -39.12
N LYS A 309 11.69 -18.42 -38.57
CA LYS A 309 10.40 -18.86 -39.16
C LYS A 309 9.19 -18.06 -38.65
N TYR A 310 9.02 -18.01 -37.32
CA TYR A 310 7.84 -17.42 -36.70
C TYR A 310 8.17 -16.07 -36.04
N PRO A 311 7.56 -14.96 -36.48
CA PRO A 311 7.81 -13.65 -35.89
C PRO A 311 7.10 -13.48 -34.54
N ILE A 312 7.81 -12.92 -33.56
CA ILE A 312 7.37 -12.70 -32.18
C ILE A 312 7.50 -11.21 -31.85
N ILE A 313 6.44 -10.55 -31.44
CA ILE A 313 6.50 -9.19 -30.93
C ILE A 313 7.06 -9.21 -29.51
N TYR A 314 8.29 -8.76 -29.32
CA TYR A 314 8.98 -8.69 -28.05
C TYR A 314 8.80 -7.35 -27.33
N SER A 315 8.84 -6.25 -28.09
CA SER A 315 8.57 -4.90 -27.60
C SER A 315 7.92 -4.08 -28.71
N PRO A 316 7.45 -2.86 -28.48
CA PRO A 316 6.85 -2.02 -29.53
C PRO A 316 7.73 -1.87 -30.78
N LEU A 317 9.05 -1.84 -30.56
CA LEU A 317 10.03 -1.60 -31.64
C LEU A 317 10.87 -2.83 -32.02
N LYS A 318 10.66 -4.00 -31.34
CA LYS A 318 11.52 -5.17 -31.58
C LYS A 318 10.71 -6.43 -31.83
N THR A 319 10.93 -7.01 -33.00
CA THR A 319 10.47 -8.36 -33.36
C THR A 319 11.61 -9.35 -33.21
N LEU A 320 11.33 -10.49 -32.59
CA LEU A 320 12.21 -11.67 -32.53
C LEU A 320 11.61 -12.76 -33.41
N TYR A 321 12.37 -13.83 -33.62
CA TYR A 321 11.93 -14.98 -34.41
C TYR A 321 12.22 -16.28 -33.65
N THR A 322 11.37 -17.27 -33.84
CA THR A 322 11.57 -18.64 -33.34
C THR A 322 11.31 -19.65 -34.45
N ASN A 323 11.89 -20.84 -34.35
CA ASN A 323 11.59 -21.96 -35.24
C ASN A 323 10.53 -22.90 -34.64
N SER A 324 10.14 -22.72 -33.37
CA SER A 324 9.10 -23.47 -32.68
C SER A 324 7.79 -22.72 -32.72
N GLU A 325 6.75 -23.37 -33.25
CA GLU A 325 5.38 -22.82 -33.28
C GLU A 325 4.81 -22.64 -31.88
N ASP A 326 5.12 -23.57 -30.96
CA ASP A 326 4.68 -23.50 -29.55
C ASP A 326 5.14 -22.23 -28.82
N LEU A 327 6.27 -21.66 -29.25
CA LEU A 327 6.78 -20.39 -28.73
C LEU A 327 6.14 -19.18 -29.41
N ALA A 328 5.47 -19.34 -30.54
CA ALA A 328 4.74 -18.29 -31.24
C ALA A 328 3.30 -18.13 -30.69
N ILE A 329 3.17 -17.99 -29.39
CA ILE A 329 1.88 -17.91 -28.68
C ILE A 329 0.98 -16.85 -29.33
N GLY A 330 -0.23 -17.27 -29.74
CA GLY A 330 -1.21 -16.37 -30.35
C GLY A 330 -0.97 -16.08 -31.85
N LEU A 331 -0.06 -16.77 -32.51
CA LEU A 331 0.07 -16.73 -33.98
C LEU A 331 -1.26 -17.19 -34.61
N GLY A 332 -1.66 -16.58 -35.74
CA GLY A 332 -2.94 -16.82 -36.39
C GLY A 332 -4.16 -16.14 -35.73
N ILE A 333 -3.97 -15.46 -34.59
CA ILE A 333 -5.06 -14.80 -33.85
C ILE A 333 -4.95 -13.27 -34.03
N LYS A 334 -6.02 -12.63 -34.50
CA LYS A 334 -6.17 -11.17 -34.47
C LYS A 334 -6.23 -10.69 -33.02
N LYS A 335 -5.39 -9.72 -32.64
CA LYS A 335 -5.24 -9.34 -31.23
C LYS A 335 -4.67 -7.96 -30.98
N ALA A 336 -4.97 -7.40 -29.82
CA ALA A 336 -4.25 -6.30 -29.24
C ALA A 336 -3.14 -6.85 -28.33
N ILE A 337 -1.89 -6.48 -28.57
CA ILE A 337 -0.70 -6.87 -27.80
C ILE A 337 -0.36 -5.73 -26.86
N ILE A 338 -0.42 -5.98 -25.54
CA ILE A 338 -0.19 -5.00 -24.47
C ILE A 338 1.06 -5.40 -23.71
N PHE A 339 2.00 -4.47 -23.54
CA PHE A 339 3.26 -4.75 -22.87
C PHE A 339 3.12 -4.58 -21.35
N ALA A 340 3.38 -5.65 -20.61
CA ALA A 340 3.31 -5.63 -19.14
C ALA A 340 4.37 -4.70 -18.52
N ILE A 341 5.53 -4.59 -19.16
CA ILE A 341 6.63 -3.71 -18.77
C ILE A 341 6.67 -2.54 -19.75
N SER A 342 6.01 -1.46 -19.39
CA SER A 342 5.94 -0.26 -20.24
C SER A 342 5.74 0.99 -19.37
N VAL A 343 6.55 2.00 -19.59
CA VAL A 343 6.42 3.31 -18.94
C VAL A 343 5.26 4.09 -19.54
N ASP A 344 5.16 4.07 -20.85
CA ASP A 344 4.23 4.83 -21.68
C ASP A 344 2.94 4.08 -22.04
N LEU A 345 2.72 2.88 -21.47
CA LEU A 345 1.55 2.03 -21.72
C LEU A 345 1.39 1.66 -23.21
N SER A 346 2.51 1.46 -23.91
CA SER A 346 2.50 1.09 -25.30
C SER A 346 1.82 -0.25 -25.57
N PHE A 347 1.23 -0.36 -26.75
CA PHE A 347 0.59 -1.57 -27.27
C PHE A 347 0.81 -1.67 -28.77
N LYS A 348 0.50 -2.83 -29.35
CA LYS A 348 0.54 -3.05 -30.80
C LYS A 348 -0.71 -3.81 -31.25
N MET A 349 -1.33 -3.37 -32.32
CA MET A 349 -2.45 -4.10 -32.93
C MET A 349 -1.92 -5.07 -34.00
N ASP A 350 -2.45 -6.29 -33.95
CA ASP A 350 -2.20 -7.32 -34.99
C ASP A 350 -3.53 -7.73 -35.60
N TYR A 351 -3.88 -7.05 -36.71
CA TYR A 351 -5.15 -7.24 -37.38
C TYR A 351 -5.19 -8.46 -38.33
N SER A 352 -4.04 -9.01 -38.66
CA SER A 352 -3.89 -10.18 -39.53
C SER A 352 -3.62 -11.47 -38.77
N GLY A 353 -3.10 -11.40 -37.58
CA GLY A 353 -2.66 -12.57 -36.79
C GLY A 353 -1.23 -13.02 -37.12
N ASP A 354 -0.44 -12.15 -37.76
CA ASP A 354 0.86 -12.51 -38.31
C ASP A 354 1.95 -12.72 -37.23
N TYR A 355 1.69 -12.33 -35.98
CA TYR A 355 2.70 -12.32 -34.94
C TYR A 355 2.32 -13.17 -33.74
N GLY A 356 3.28 -13.91 -33.21
CA GLY A 356 3.25 -14.41 -31.84
C GLY A 356 3.57 -13.29 -30.83
N VAL A 357 3.31 -13.53 -29.54
CA VAL A 357 3.60 -12.58 -28.45
C VAL A 357 4.78 -13.05 -27.61
N GLY A 358 5.67 -12.13 -27.32
CA GLY A 358 6.88 -12.35 -26.56
C GLY A 358 6.67 -12.36 -25.04
N PRO A 359 7.75 -12.57 -24.29
CA PRO A 359 7.72 -12.54 -22.83
C PRO A 359 7.21 -11.22 -22.27
N ASN A 360 6.53 -11.28 -21.13
CA ASN A 360 5.98 -10.13 -20.40
C ASN A 360 4.98 -9.29 -21.23
N THR A 361 4.21 -9.97 -22.09
CA THR A 361 3.13 -9.36 -22.87
C THR A 361 1.80 -10.00 -22.55
N PHE A 362 0.75 -9.19 -22.60
CA PHE A 362 -0.64 -9.65 -22.65
C PHE A 362 -1.16 -9.57 -24.05
N TYR A 363 -2.09 -10.44 -24.44
CA TYR A 363 -2.87 -10.19 -25.62
C TYR A 363 -4.36 -10.40 -25.38
N VAL A 364 -5.14 -9.57 -26.05
CA VAL A 364 -6.61 -9.60 -26.05
C VAL A 364 -7.05 -9.93 -27.46
N PRO A 365 -7.64 -11.12 -27.70
CA PRO A 365 -8.12 -11.47 -29.02
C PRO A 365 -9.36 -10.66 -29.41
N PHE A 366 -9.57 -10.51 -30.72
CA PHE A 366 -10.79 -9.98 -31.31
C PHE A 366 -11.10 -10.69 -32.66
N GLU A 367 -12.37 -10.72 -33.03
CA GLU A 367 -12.81 -11.45 -34.23
C GLU A 367 -12.80 -10.54 -35.46
N THR A 368 -13.32 -9.33 -35.31
CA THR A 368 -13.51 -8.41 -36.44
C THR A 368 -12.58 -7.20 -36.36
N VAL A 369 -12.24 -6.63 -37.52
CA VAL A 369 -11.46 -5.36 -37.60
C VAL A 369 -12.18 -4.23 -36.85
N LYS A 370 -13.52 -4.22 -36.87
CA LYS A 370 -14.32 -3.23 -36.13
C LYS A 370 -14.11 -3.31 -34.64
N GLU A 371 -14.09 -4.50 -34.07
CA GLU A 371 -13.78 -4.74 -32.66
C GLU A 371 -12.35 -4.31 -32.32
N GLY A 372 -11.37 -4.72 -33.11
CA GLY A 372 -9.98 -4.30 -32.97
C GLY A 372 -9.83 -2.78 -32.93
N LYS A 373 -10.48 -2.06 -33.84
CA LYS A 373 -10.47 -0.58 -33.85
C LYS A 373 -11.09 0.03 -32.60
N ARG A 374 -12.12 -0.59 -32.01
CA ARG A 374 -12.70 -0.14 -30.73
C ARG A 374 -11.73 -0.36 -29.56
N ILE A 375 -11.09 -1.51 -29.50
CA ILE A 375 -10.05 -1.79 -28.50
C ILE A 375 -8.89 -0.80 -28.66
N GLU A 376 -8.44 -0.53 -29.86
CA GLU A 376 -7.38 0.44 -30.16
C GLU A 376 -7.74 1.86 -29.69
N GLN A 377 -8.96 2.32 -29.99
CA GLN A 377 -9.46 3.61 -29.51
C GLN A 377 -9.47 3.68 -27.97
N PHE A 378 -9.91 2.60 -27.30
CA PHE A 378 -9.89 2.54 -25.83
C PHE A 378 -8.47 2.59 -25.27
N LEU A 379 -7.54 1.79 -25.81
CA LEU A 379 -6.15 1.76 -25.35
C LEU A 379 -5.42 3.10 -25.57
N ASN A 380 -5.84 3.89 -26.55
CA ASN A 380 -5.34 5.25 -26.78
C ASN A 380 -6.03 6.32 -25.91
N SER A 381 -7.15 5.99 -25.26
CA SER A 381 -7.94 6.97 -24.49
C SER A 381 -7.25 7.41 -23.19
N GLU A 382 -7.51 8.64 -22.76
CA GLU A 382 -7.08 9.14 -21.45
C GLU A 382 -7.69 8.32 -20.29
N GLY A 383 -8.90 7.78 -20.48
CA GLY A 383 -9.54 6.89 -19.50
C GLY A 383 -8.73 5.62 -19.24
N TYR A 384 -8.28 4.94 -20.29
CA TYR A 384 -7.39 3.76 -20.14
C TYR A 384 -6.07 4.14 -19.49
N LYS A 385 -5.40 5.19 -19.98
CA LYS A 385 -4.11 5.64 -19.42
C LYS A 385 -4.22 5.95 -17.92
N THR A 386 -5.27 6.71 -17.56
CA THR A 386 -5.53 7.05 -16.17
C THR A 386 -5.74 5.81 -15.29
N LEU A 387 -6.56 4.85 -15.74
CA LEU A 387 -6.80 3.60 -15.01
C LEU A 387 -5.55 2.73 -14.93
N ALA A 388 -4.85 2.56 -16.02
CA ALA A 388 -3.63 1.77 -16.07
C ALA A 388 -2.58 2.31 -15.10
N LEU A 389 -2.36 3.63 -15.08
CA LEU A 389 -1.43 4.27 -14.15
C LEU A 389 -1.90 4.16 -12.69
N ALA A 390 -3.20 4.30 -12.45
CA ALA A 390 -3.78 4.21 -11.11
C ALA A 390 -3.72 2.79 -10.51
N THR A 391 -3.68 1.76 -11.35
CA THR A 391 -3.68 0.35 -10.95
C THR A 391 -2.31 -0.33 -11.00
N LYS A 392 -1.27 0.32 -11.52
CA LYS A 392 0.10 -0.23 -11.58
C LYS A 392 0.62 -0.61 -10.19
N THR A 393 1.37 -1.72 -10.13
CA THR A 393 2.06 -2.14 -8.89
C THR A 393 3.36 -1.38 -8.66
N THR A 394 4.07 -1.06 -9.76
CA THR A 394 5.33 -0.32 -9.75
C THR A 394 5.30 0.71 -10.87
N ARG A 395 6.34 1.55 -10.97
CA ARG A 395 6.47 2.52 -12.09
C ARG A 395 6.34 1.89 -13.48
N GLN A 396 6.80 0.65 -13.65
CA GLN A 396 6.92 0.00 -14.94
C GLN A 396 5.92 -1.14 -15.17
N TYR A 397 5.39 -1.78 -14.11
CA TYR A 397 4.58 -2.99 -14.22
C TYR A 397 3.08 -2.72 -14.23
N LEU A 398 2.44 -3.09 -15.33
CA LEU A 398 0.99 -3.17 -15.46
C LEU A 398 0.51 -4.51 -14.88
N LYS A 399 -0.50 -4.50 -14.01
CA LYS A 399 -1.05 -5.73 -13.42
C LYS A 399 -1.82 -6.56 -14.44
N LEU A 400 -1.58 -7.88 -14.45
CA LEU A 400 -2.40 -8.82 -15.20
C LEU A 400 -3.89 -8.69 -14.83
N SER A 401 -4.21 -8.65 -13.53
CA SER A 401 -5.59 -8.50 -13.04
C SER A 401 -6.28 -7.26 -13.57
N PHE A 402 -5.58 -6.15 -13.79
CA PHE A 402 -6.20 -4.97 -14.40
C PHE A 402 -6.70 -5.27 -15.81
N ILE A 403 -5.89 -5.93 -16.64
CA ILE A 403 -6.28 -6.26 -18.03
C ILE A 403 -7.37 -7.34 -18.06
N GLU A 404 -7.26 -8.38 -17.19
CA GLU A 404 -8.23 -9.48 -17.12
C GLU A 404 -9.64 -9.01 -16.72
N TYR A 405 -9.75 -7.95 -15.95
CA TYR A 405 -11.04 -7.43 -15.49
C TYR A 405 -11.53 -6.18 -16.23
N LEU A 406 -10.82 -5.74 -17.29
CA LEU A 406 -11.38 -4.76 -18.22
C LEU A 406 -12.58 -5.36 -18.97
N ASN A 407 -13.69 -4.65 -19.00
CA ASN A 407 -14.91 -5.10 -19.68
C ASN A 407 -14.80 -4.88 -21.19
N PHE A 408 -14.05 -5.74 -21.89
CA PHE A 408 -13.87 -5.65 -23.34
C PHE A 408 -15.17 -5.81 -24.11
N GLU A 409 -16.13 -6.63 -23.65
CA GLU A 409 -17.46 -6.75 -24.27
C GLU A 409 -18.20 -5.39 -24.30
N LYS A 410 -18.11 -4.64 -23.20
CA LYS A 410 -18.69 -3.29 -23.12
C LYS A 410 -17.90 -2.28 -23.95
N ILE A 411 -16.56 -2.35 -23.90
CA ILE A 411 -15.67 -1.46 -24.64
C ILE A 411 -15.92 -1.56 -26.15
N ILE A 412 -16.07 -2.77 -26.68
CA ILE A 412 -16.36 -3.04 -28.08
C ILE A 412 -17.73 -2.46 -28.51
N LYS A 413 -18.71 -2.45 -27.61
CA LYS A 413 -20.07 -1.94 -27.88
C LYS A 413 -20.24 -0.42 -27.71
N LEU A 414 -19.27 0.30 -27.12
CA LEU A 414 -19.36 1.75 -26.94
C LEU A 414 -19.36 2.48 -28.29
N GLN A 415 -20.33 3.37 -28.49
CA GLN A 415 -20.46 4.12 -29.73
C GLN A 415 -19.44 5.25 -29.87
N ASP A 416 -19.04 5.89 -28.70
CA ASP A 416 -18.03 6.95 -28.67
C ASP A 416 -17.12 6.83 -27.43
N ILE A 417 -15.83 6.59 -27.67
CA ILE A 417 -14.81 6.59 -26.63
C ILE A 417 -14.15 7.97 -26.50
N SER A 418 -14.29 8.84 -27.49
CA SER A 418 -13.45 10.03 -27.67
C SER A 418 -14.02 11.38 -27.22
N SER A 419 -15.31 11.53 -26.93
CA SER A 419 -15.88 12.88 -26.82
C SER A 419 -16.29 13.36 -25.42
N SER A 420 -16.28 12.55 -24.39
CA SER A 420 -16.79 12.94 -23.07
C SER A 420 -15.77 13.14 -21.96
N GLU A 421 -14.47 12.98 -22.22
CA GLU A 421 -13.43 12.98 -21.19
C GLU A 421 -12.54 14.23 -21.16
N HIS A 422 -12.83 15.26 -21.94
CA HIS A 422 -12.16 16.54 -21.80
C HIS A 422 -12.56 17.21 -20.46
N VAL A 423 -11.73 17.03 -19.45
CA VAL A 423 -11.70 17.95 -18.31
C VAL A 423 -11.38 19.33 -18.88
N LYS A 424 -12.33 20.25 -18.79
CA LYS A 424 -12.11 21.67 -19.06
C LYS A 424 -11.02 22.18 -18.11
N THR A 425 -9.76 22.01 -18.47
CA THR A 425 -8.66 22.78 -17.90
C THR A 425 -8.92 24.23 -18.30
N ARG A 426 -9.49 25.00 -17.39
CA ARG A 426 -9.54 26.47 -17.50
C ARG A 426 -8.11 26.96 -17.71
N LYS A 427 -7.77 27.27 -18.96
CA LYS A 427 -6.61 28.09 -19.26
C LYS A 427 -6.80 29.42 -18.50
N ARG A 428 -6.08 29.60 -17.42
CA ARG A 428 -5.87 30.92 -16.86
C ARG A 428 -5.04 31.69 -17.89
N THR A 429 -5.69 32.52 -18.67
CA THR A 429 -5.04 33.56 -19.46
C THR A 429 -4.40 34.54 -18.47
N THR A 430 -3.12 34.41 -18.26
CA THR A 430 -2.31 35.44 -17.63
C THR A 430 -2.29 36.65 -18.57
N LYS A 431 -3.10 37.65 -18.24
CA LYS A 431 -2.93 39.02 -18.80
C LYS A 431 -1.57 39.52 -18.34
N THR A 432 -0.60 39.52 -19.23
CA THR A 432 0.66 40.23 -19.07
C THR A 432 0.37 41.75 -19.09
N ASN A 433 0.37 42.37 -17.93
CA ASN A 433 0.45 43.82 -17.84
C ASN A 433 1.83 44.26 -18.35
N ARG A 434 1.82 44.88 -19.53
CA ARG A 434 2.96 45.69 -19.99
C ARG A 434 3.11 46.88 -19.07
N THR A 435 4.08 46.84 -18.18
CA THR A 435 4.60 48.02 -17.47
C THR A 435 5.59 48.73 -18.38
N THR A 436 5.23 49.95 -18.72
CA THR A 436 6.04 50.94 -19.44
C THR A 436 7.30 51.29 -18.61
N LYS A 437 8.46 51.21 -19.26
CA LYS A 437 9.74 51.68 -18.71
C LYS A 437 9.75 53.23 -18.56
N PRO A 438 10.26 53.81 -17.47
CA PRO A 438 10.55 55.22 -17.38
C PRO A 438 11.88 55.54 -18.11
N LYS A 439 11.84 56.59 -18.90
CA LYS A 439 13.01 57.19 -19.57
C LYS A 439 13.96 57.81 -18.52
N THR A 440 15.18 57.37 -18.47
CA THR A 440 16.25 58.01 -17.75
C THR A 440 16.72 59.29 -18.47
N ARG A 441 16.55 60.44 -17.80
CA ARG A 441 17.11 61.75 -18.19
C ARG A 441 18.55 61.82 -17.71
N LYS A 442 19.49 61.91 -18.65
CA LYS A 442 20.88 62.33 -18.39
C LYS A 442 20.89 63.78 -17.91
N LYS A 443 21.50 64.11 -16.76
CA LYS A 443 22.03 65.43 -16.45
C LYS A 443 23.54 65.29 -16.43
N LYS A 444 24.14 66.18 -17.25
CA LYS A 444 25.55 66.57 -17.18
C LYS A 444 25.77 67.44 -15.88
N GLN A 445 26.74 67.06 -15.15
CA GLN A 445 27.92 67.85 -14.74
C GLN A 445 28.83 66.96 -13.93
#